data_be2ad6e2b5f54a467e62c2267ca60501
#
_entry.id   be2ad6e2b5f54a467e62c2267ca60501
#
_cell.length_a   1.000
_cell.length_b   1.000
_cell.length_c   1.000
_cell.angle_alpha   90.00
_cell.angle_beta   90.00
_cell.angle_gamma   90.00
#
_symmetry.space_group_name_H-M   'P 1'
#
loop_
_entity.id
_entity.type
_entity.pdbx_description
1 polymer ?
#
loop_
_entity_poly.entity_id
_entity_poly.type
_entity_poly.pdbx_seq_one_letter_code
_entity_poly.pdbx_strand_id
1 'polypeptide(L)'
;REKVLYDGHAVAAVAATNIEIAEAALQLIKVEYDVLPHVIDVDDAMKDSAPVLHDEMVPIGYDSKGPTNIAKHVEFSLGDIDKGFKDADIVLKRTYKTESVHQGYIEPHAVVASVSEDGQAQIWCCTQGQFMVRTFVGQLLGMPTSSIRVTPSEIGGGFGGKTVVYLEPLATLLSSKVGKPVKMTMTREEVFRASGPTSGGSMDFKIGATKAGKITAVKGAVRLLAGAFPGAPVAPACMCAVAPYDIPNVYIEGYDVVVNRPKVAAYRAPGAPISAFGAESIVDELAKELNIDPLQLRKLNAAKKGTKAAYGPTFRDIGYEETLDLALDHDHYKSPLGPNQGRGVASGFWFNIGGESSATVNINEDGTAVVISGNPDIGGSRASLAMMAAEELGIEYSDVRPIIGDTASIGYNFLTGGSRVTFATGLAVVEAAKDAVRQLCERAAKIWEVDADGVVWDDGHAKPASSNVGEFEPLSLASLAAQAAKTGGPICGHNAQNVQGAGPGFATHICDVEVDPETGSVTILRYTAVQDVGRAIRPSYVEGQIQGGAVQGIGWAL
;
A
#
# COMPACT_ATOMS: atom_id res chain seq x y z
N ARG A 1 -3.42 21.32 23.08
CA ARG A 1 -2.89 22.18 21.99
C ARG A 1 -3.83 23.35 21.80
N GLU A 2 -3.30 24.50 21.51
CA GLU A 2 -4.03 25.78 21.46
C GLU A 2 -4.48 26.17 20.04
N LYS A 3 -3.97 25.48 18.99
CA LYS A 3 -4.28 25.78 17.59
C LYS A 3 -5.03 24.63 16.92
N VAL A 4 -6.13 24.92 16.22
CA VAL A 4 -6.69 24.08 15.17
C VAL A 4 -6.05 24.46 13.85
N LEU A 5 -5.69 23.50 13.02
CA LEU A 5 -4.80 23.71 11.89
C LEU A 5 -5.50 23.55 10.52
N TYR A 6 -6.71 22.98 10.50
CA TYR A 6 -7.47 22.76 9.27
C TYR A 6 -8.97 22.59 9.56
N ASP A 7 -9.80 22.74 8.56
CA ASP A 7 -11.23 22.46 8.63
C ASP A 7 -11.46 20.94 8.76
N GLY A 8 -12.19 20.53 9.82
CA GLY A 8 -12.35 19.13 10.22
C GLY A 8 -11.40 18.66 11.33
N HIS A 9 -10.50 19.53 11.82
CA HIS A 9 -9.68 19.21 13.00
C HIS A 9 -10.57 19.08 14.25
N ALA A 10 -10.56 17.91 14.89
CA ALA A 10 -11.41 17.62 16.04
C ALA A 10 -11.13 18.59 17.21
N VAL A 11 -12.19 19.21 17.73
CA VAL A 11 -12.14 20.18 18.84
C VAL A 11 -12.73 19.61 20.11
N ALA A 12 -13.86 18.93 20.00
CA ALA A 12 -14.58 18.34 21.12
C ALA A 12 -15.23 17.01 20.73
N ALA A 13 -15.51 16.18 21.73
CA ALA A 13 -16.23 14.93 21.55
C ALA A 13 -17.23 14.74 22.69
N VAL A 14 -18.39 14.16 22.39
CA VAL A 14 -19.47 13.88 23.33
C VAL A 14 -19.79 12.39 23.32
N ALA A 15 -19.95 11.80 24.50
CA ALA A 15 -20.53 10.48 24.69
C ALA A 15 -21.89 10.60 25.35
N ALA A 16 -22.91 9.95 24.79
CA ALA A 16 -24.27 9.91 25.30
C ALA A 16 -24.86 8.51 25.21
N THR A 17 -26.08 8.32 25.72
CA THR A 17 -26.75 7.00 25.72
C THR A 17 -27.24 6.57 24.33
N ASN A 18 -27.40 7.51 23.40
CA ASN A 18 -27.69 7.26 21.99
C ASN A 18 -27.13 8.40 21.11
N ILE A 19 -27.18 8.21 19.78
CA ILE A 19 -26.58 9.15 18.84
C ILE A 19 -27.37 10.49 18.80
N GLU A 20 -28.69 10.47 18.92
CA GLU A 20 -29.53 11.68 18.85
C GLU A 20 -29.20 12.64 20.01
N ILE A 21 -29.00 12.10 21.22
CA ILE A 21 -28.60 12.90 22.38
C ILE A 21 -27.17 13.43 22.20
N ALA A 22 -26.25 12.61 21.65
CA ALA A 22 -24.88 13.05 21.41
C ALA A 22 -24.83 14.20 20.39
N GLU A 23 -25.57 14.10 19.28
CA GLU A 23 -25.66 15.14 18.25
C GLU A 23 -26.31 16.41 18.78
N ALA A 24 -27.41 16.29 19.54
CA ALA A 24 -28.03 17.43 20.20
C ALA A 24 -27.09 18.14 21.19
N ALA A 25 -26.29 17.38 21.93
CA ALA A 25 -25.32 17.94 22.87
C ALA A 25 -24.15 18.65 22.16
N LEU A 26 -23.70 18.16 20.99
CA LEU A 26 -22.69 18.83 20.17
C LEU A 26 -23.12 20.23 19.74
N GLN A 27 -24.41 20.43 19.43
CA GLN A 27 -24.95 21.73 19.05
C GLN A 27 -24.94 22.77 20.20
N LEU A 28 -24.81 22.33 21.45
CA LEU A 28 -24.70 23.20 22.61
C LEU A 28 -23.26 23.68 22.88
N ILE A 29 -22.27 23.08 22.24
CA ILE A 29 -20.86 23.47 22.37
C ILE A 29 -20.62 24.68 21.48
N LYS A 30 -20.30 25.82 22.10
CA LYS A 30 -19.91 27.04 21.41
C LYS A 30 -18.38 27.10 21.31
N VAL A 31 -17.88 27.32 20.11
CA VAL A 31 -16.45 27.47 19.85
C VAL A 31 -16.24 28.85 19.24
N GLU A 32 -15.36 29.64 19.84
CA GLU A 32 -14.94 30.94 19.31
C GLU A 32 -13.50 30.79 18.78
N TYR A 33 -13.25 31.29 17.58
CA TYR A 33 -11.96 31.19 16.91
C TYR A 33 -11.35 32.55 16.66
N ASP A 34 -10.08 32.70 17.02
CA ASP A 34 -9.21 33.74 16.50
C ASP A 34 -8.56 33.21 15.22
N VAL A 35 -8.93 33.77 14.05
CA VAL A 35 -8.42 33.29 12.76
C VAL A 35 -6.98 33.79 12.56
N LEU A 36 -6.05 32.85 12.53
CA LEU A 36 -4.62 33.13 12.30
C LEU A 36 -4.32 33.17 10.79
N PRO A 37 -3.20 33.83 10.39
CA PRO A 37 -2.67 33.69 9.03
C PRO A 37 -2.47 32.21 8.68
N HIS A 38 -2.83 31.82 7.46
CA HIS A 38 -2.78 30.43 7.02
C HIS A 38 -2.20 30.31 5.61
N VAL A 39 -1.72 29.10 5.26
CA VAL A 39 -1.22 28.75 3.94
C VAL A 39 -1.71 27.35 3.55
N ILE A 40 -2.22 27.21 2.32
CA ILE A 40 -2.83 25.99 1.80
C ILE A 40 -2.18 25.44 0.53
N ASP A 41 -1.34 26.24 -0.13
CA ASP A 41 -0.57 25.86 -1.32
C ASP A 41 0.85 25.49 -0.93
N VAL A 42 1.40 24.45 -1.60
CA VAL A 42 2.72 23.92 -1.29
C VAL A 42 3.86 24.89 -1.66
N ASP A 43 3.74 25.56 -2.82
CA ASP A 43 4.78 26.48 -3.29
C ASP A 43 4.77 27.79 -2.46
N ASP A 44 3.58 28.21 -2.02
CA ASP A 44 3.44 29.37 -1.12
C ASP A 44 3.97 29.06 0.28
N ALA A 45 3.74 27.85 0.80
CA ALA A 45 4.22 27.42 2.12
C ALA A 45 5.75 27.34 2.24
N MET A 46 6.44 27.18 1.12
CA MET A 46 7.90 27.14 1.07
C MET A 46 8.57 28.52 1.01
N LYS A 47 7.80 29.62 0.86
CA LYS A 47 8.35 30.97 0.85
C LYS A 47 8.77 31.41 2.25
N ASP A 48 9.85 32.17 2.38
CA ASP A 48 10.33 32.73 3.66
C ASP A 48 9.26 33.60 4.36
N SER A 49 8.33 34.18 3.62
CA SER A 49 7.24 35.01 4.14
C SER A 49 5.99 34.22 4.54
N ALA A 50 5.98 32.89 4.36
CA ALA A 50 4.80 32.08 4.66
C ALA A 50 4.51 32.02 6.18
N PRO A 51 3.24 32.01 6.58
CA PRO A 51 2.89 31.67 7.96
C PRO A 51 3.43 30.29 8.34
N VAL A 52 4.14 30.19 9.45
CA VAL A 52 4.68 28.93 9.94
C VAL A 52 3.62 28.19 10.78
N LEU A 53 3.35 26.93 10.46
CA LEU A 53 2.35 26.15 11.17
C LEU A 53 2.86 25.64 12.54
N HIS A 54 4.13 25.23 12.59
CA HIS A 54 4.76 24.63 13.76
C HIS A 54 6.09 25.29 14.07
N ASP A 55 6.10 26.18 15.04
CA ASP A 55 7.29 26.97 15.39
C ASP A 55 8.46 26.11 15.90
N GLU A 56 8.16 24.95 16.49
CA GLU A 56 9.14 24.03 17.09
C GLU A 56 9.51 22.85 16.18
N MET A 57 8.99 22.81 14.93
CA MET A 57 9.29 21.72 14.01
C MET A 57 10.77 21.75 13.57
N VAL A 58 11.45 20.62 13.78
CA VAL A 58 12.82 20.43 13.30
C VAL A 58 12.78 19.67 11.98
N PRO A 59 13.22 20.28 10.85
CA PRO A 59 13.27 19.62 9.55
C PRO A 59 14.22 18.42 9.55
N ILE A 60 13.89 17.40 8.77
CA ILE A 60 14.76 16.24 8.54
C ILE A 60 15.42 16.38 7.16
N GLY A 61 16.76 16.40 7.13
CA GLY A 61 17.51 16.48 5.87
C GLY A 61 17.43 17.83 5.17
N TYR A 62 16.96 18.88 5.85
CA TYR A 62 16.88 20.25 5.35
C TYR A 62 17.56 21.22 6.34
N ASP A 63 18.53 21.99 5.86
CA ASP A 63 19.23 23.00 6.68
C ASP A 63 18.43 24.31 6.63
N SER A 64 17.65 24.55 7.69
CA SER A 64 16.82 25.75 7.83
C SER A 64 17.48 26.78 8.76
N LYS A 65 17.49 28.04 8.35
CA LYS A 65 17.98 29.16 9.18
C LYS A 65 17.00 29.61 10.27
N GLY A 66 15.81 29.04 10.32
CA GLY A 66 14.74 29.38 11.26
C GLY A 66 13.53 28.47 11.08
N PRO A 67 12.40 28.77 11.76
CA PRO A 67 11.15 28.03 11.60
C PRO A 67 10.72 27.98 10.12
N THR A 68 10.27 26.81 9.66
CA THR A 68 9.90 26.57 8.27
C THR A 68 8.74 25.60 8.19
N ASN A 69 8.01 25.61 7.07
CA ASN A 69 6.99 24.60 6.77
C ASN A 69 7.56 23.37 6.05
N ILE A 70 8.85 23.34 5.71
CA ILE A 70 9.52 22.17 5.14
C ILE A 70 9.82 21.20 6.29
N ALA A 71 9.15 20.06 6.32
CA ALA A 71 9.33 19.05 7.36
C ALA A 71 10.44 18.05 7.03
N LYS A 72 10.63 17.76 5.74
CA LYS A 72 11.64 16.80 5.30
C LYS A 72 12.13 17.10 3.89
N HIS A 73 13.41 16.88 3.65
CA HIS A 73 14.03 16.86 2.33
C HIS A 73 14.69 15.51 2.08
N VAL A 74 14.61 15.02 0.85
CA VAL A 74 15.25 13.78 0.38
C VAL A 74 15.87 14.00 -0.98
N GLU A 75 16.95 13.27 -1.26
CA GLU A 75 17.67 13.32 -2.54
C GLU A 75 18.00 11.91 -3.01
N PHE A 76 17.90 11.69 -4.31
CA PHE A 76 18.34 10.48 -4.99
C PHE A 76 19.16 10.86 -6.21
N SER A 77 20.35 10.31 -6.37
CA SER A 77 21.26 10.64 -7.45
C SER A 77 21.92 9.40 -8.06
N LEU A 78 22.18 9.46 -9.35
CA LEU A 78 22.93 8.47 -10.11
C LEU A 78 23.73 9.19 -11.20
N GLY A 79 25.00 8.82 -11.40
CA GLY A 79 25.86 9.36 -12.44
C GLY A 79 26.27 10.83 -12.21
N ASP A 80 26.44 11.57 -13.30
CA ASP A 80 26.83 12.99 -13.35
C ASP A 80 25.77 13.77 -14.15
N ILE A 81 24.94 14.52 -13.43
CA ILE A 81 23.79 15.22 -14.01
C ILE A 81 24.20 16.32 -14.99
N ASP A 82 25.30 17.04 -14.71
CA ASP A 82 25.77 18.14 -15.56
C ASP A 82 26.36 17.58 -16.87
N LYS A 83 27.13 16.49 -16.78
CA LYS A 83 27.61 15.76 -17.96
C LYS A 83 26.45 15.24 -18.79
N GLY A 84 25.44 14.64 -18.15
CA GLY A 84 24.27 14.10 -18.83
C GLY A 84 23.51 15.16 -19.63
N PHE A 85 23.33 16.38 -19.09
CA PHE A 85 22.72 17.48 -19.85
C PHE A 85 23.63 18.07 -20.93
N LYS A 86 24.94 18.03 -20.74
CA LYS A 86 25.89 18.47 -21.77
C LYS A 86 25.92 17.53 -22.96
N ASP A 87 25.70 16.25 -22.72
CA ASP A 87 25.67 15.20 -23.76
C ASP A 87 24.30 15.13 -24.50
N ALA A 88 23.30 15.92 -24.07
CA ALA A 88 21.98 15.98 -24.68
C ALA A 88 21.94 16.89 -25.90
N ASP A 89 21.25 16.45 -26.95
CA ASP A 89 20.93 17.28 -28.13
C ASP A 89 19.67 18.14 -27.90
N ILE A 90 18.73 17.62 -27.10
CA ILE A 90 17.45 18.25 -26.76
C ILE A 90 17.28 18.24 -25.25
N VAL A 91 16.80 19.37 -24.72
CA VAL A 91 16.50 19.53 -23.29
C VAL A 91 15.14 20.17 -23.12
N LEU A 92 14.24 19.52 -22.41
CA LEU A 92 12.94 20.05 -22.01
C LEU A 92 12.92 20.34 -20.50
N LYS A 93 12.16 21.36 -20.13
CA LYS A 93 11.88 21.69 -18.72
C LYS A 93 10.40 22.03 -18.58
N ARG A 94 9.72 21.40 -17.58
CA ARG A 94 8.28 21.60 -17.31
C ARG A 94 8.01 21.61 -15.81
N THR A 95 6.91 22.26 -15.46
CA THR A 95 6.31 22.22 -14.13
C THR A 95 4.94 21.60 -14.25
N TYR A 96 4.67 20.61 -13.42
CA TYR A 96 3.38 19.92 -13.32
C TYR A 96 2.81 20.10 -11.93
N LYS A 97 1.47 20.11 -11.81
CA LYS A 97 0.77 20.17 -10.53
C LYS A 97 -0.29 19.08 -10.47
N THR A 98 -0.49 18.53 -9.26
CA THR A 98 -1.59 17.60 -8.97
C THR A 98 -2.36 18.11 -7.76
N GLU A 99 -3.67 17.90 -7.77
CA GLU A 99 -4.52 18.18 -6.61
C GLU A 99 -4.45 17.04 -5.58
N SER A 100 -4.82 17.36 -4.34
CA SER A 100 -5.12 16.36 -3.32
C SER A 100 -6.47 15.73 -3.60
N VAL A 101 -6.54 14.40 -3.59
CA VAL A 101 -7.80 13.68 -3.73
C VAL A 101 -7.98 12.70 -2.58
N HIS A 102 -9.23 12.50 -2.16
CA HIS A 102 -9.56 11.51 -1.14
C HIS A 102 -9.66 10.11 -1.77
N GLN A 103 -9.29 9.07 -1.03
CA GLN A 103 -9.32 7.67 -1.48
C GLN A 103 -10.75 7.18 -1.84
N GLY A 104 -11.78 7.87 -1.37
CA GLY A 104 -13.16 7.61 -1.72
C GLY A 104 -13.70 6.24 -1.31
N TYR A 105 -13.12 5.60 -0.28
CA TYR A 105 -13.63 4.32 0.21
C TYR A 105 -15.08 4.43 0.66
N ILE A 106 -15.90 3.43 0.31
CA ILE A 106 -17.35 3.44 0.57
C ILE A 106 -17.66 3.31 2.06
N GLU A 107 -16.93 2.45 2.77
CA GLU A 107 -17.09 2.30 4.23
C GLU A 107 -16.49 3.47 4.99
N PRO A 108 -17.27 4.27 5.77
CA PRO A 108 -16.74 5.29 6.67
C PRO A 108 -15.86 4.69 7.76
N HIS A 109 -15.11 5.53 8.48
CA HIS A 109 -14.44 5.10 9.70
C HIS A 109 -15.46 4.77 10.79
N ALA A 110 -15.26 3.64 11.43
CA ALA A 110 -16.10 3.20 12.54
C ALA A 110 -15.27 2.44 13.59
N VAL A 111 -15.64 2.61 14.86
CA VAL A 111 -14.99 1.97 15.99
C VAL A 111 -16.00 1.71 17.10
N VAL A 112 -15.79 0.60 17.81
CA VAL A 112 -16.33 0.36 19.16
C VAL A 112 -15.14 0.16 20.08
N ALA A 113 -15.09 0.90 21.19
CA ALA A 113 -14.09 0.71 22.24
C ALA A 113 -14.77 0.46 23.58
N SER A 114 -14.23 -0.48 24.35
CA SER A 114 -14.68 -0.82 25.70
C SER A 114 -13.47 -0.90 26.62
N VAL A 115 -13.45 -0.06 27.64
CA VAL A 115 -12.40 -0.06 28.68
C VAL A 115 -13.02 -0.50 29.99
N SER A 116 -12.48 -1.57 30.59
CA SER A 116 -12.90 -2.09 31.88
C SER A 116 -12.29 -1.30 33.04
N GLU A 117 -12.82 -1.50 34.26
CA GLU A 117 -12.36 -0.79 35.47
C GLU A 117 -10.88 -1.05 35.80
N ASP A 118 -10.35 -2.22 35.41
CA ASP A 118 -8.92 -2.57 35.56
C ASP A 118 -8.03 -2.02 34.44
N GLY A 119 -8.60 -1.21 33.52
CA GLY A 119 -7.87 -0.53 32.46
C GLY A 119 -7.61 -1.37 31.23
N GLN A 120 -8.23 -2.57 31.06
CA GLN A 120 -8.15 -3.35 29.85
C GLN A 120 -9.03 -2.76 28.75
N ALA A 121 -8.46 -2.49 27.58
CA ALA A 121 -9.16 -1.94 26.43
C ALA A 121 -9.38 -2.99 25.35
N GLN A 122 -10.62 -3.13 24.89
CA GLN A 122 -10.99 -3.88 23.71
C GLN A 122 -11.51 -2.93 22.64
N ILE A 123 -10.93 -3.00 21.45
CA ILE A 123 -11.22 -2.08 20.34
C ILE A 123 -11.57 -2.92 19.10
N TRP A 124 -12.72 -2.67 18.51
CA TRP A 124 -13.16 -3.21 17.21
C TRP A 124 -13.24 -2.06 16.24
N CYS A 125 -12.52 -2.13 15.12
CA CYS A 125 -12.48 -1.04 14.15
C CYS A 125 -12.19 -1.51 12.73
N CYS A 126 -12.61 -0.70 11.75
CA CYS A 126 -12.26 -0.88 10.35
C CYS A 126 -10.87 -0.28 10.08
N THR A 127 -9.84 -1.09 10.11
CA THR A 127 -8.43 -0.68 9.99
C THR A 127 -7.65 -1.55 9.02
N GLN A 128 -6.62 -0.97 8.42
CA GLN A 128 -5.63 -1.72 7.63
C GLN A 128 -4.53 -2.36 8.50
N GLY A 129 -4.52 -2.10 9.82
CA GLY A 129 -3.49 -2.65 10.70
C GLY A 129 -3.84 -2.54 12.18
N GLN A 130 -4.39 -3.62 12.76
CA GLN A 130 -4.77 -3.67 14.17
C GLN A 130 -3.58 -3.48 15.13
N PHE A 131 -2.40 -3.94 14.76
CA PHE A 131 -1.18 -3.73 15.57
C PHE A 131 -0.75 -2.26 15.58
N MET A 132 -0.90 -1.56 14.47
CA MET A 132 -0.68 -0.11 14.37
C MET A 132 -1.67 0.65 15.25
N VAL A 133 -2.96 0.31 15.21
CA VAL A 133 -3.98 0.91 16.09
C VAL A 133 -3.60 0.71 17.55
N ARG A 134 -3.23 -0.52 17.96
CA ARG A 134 -2.77 -0.80 19.33
C ARG A 134 -1.61 0.10 19.75
N THR A 135 -0.62 0.26 18.88
CA THR A 135 0.56 1.09 19.14
C THR A 135 0.18 2.57 19.32
N PHE A 136 -0.60 3.13 18.39
CA PHE A 136 -0.97 4.55 18.46
C PHE A 136 -1.93 4.87 19.62
N VAL A 137 -2.90 4.00 19.89
CA VAL A 137 -3.76 4.18 21.08
C VAL A 137 -2.95 4.14 22.36
N GLY A 138 -2.03 3.18 22.49
CA GLY A 138 -1.12 3.09 23.63
C GLY A 138 -0.28 4.34 23.83
N GLN A 139 0.34 4.85 22.76
CA GLN A 139 1.17 6.05 22.81
C GLN A 139 0.36 7.32 23.13
N LEU A 140 -0.80 7.50 22.51
CA LEU A 140 -1.61 8.70 22.66
C LEU A 140 -2.30 8.80 24.03
N LEU A 141 -2.69 7.65 24.61
CA LEU A 141 -3.39 7.59 25.89
C LEU A 141 -2.50 7.18 27.07
N GLY A 142 -1.21 6.89 26.82
CA GLY A 142 -0.29 6.43 27.87
C GLY A 142 -0.63 5.03 28.42
N MET A 143 -1.26 4.17 27.59
CA MET A 143 -1.69 2.83 28.00
C MET A 143 -0.62 1.78 27.67
N PRO A 144 -0.37 0.79 28.55
CA PRO A 144 0.51 -0.32 28.22
C PRO A 144 -0.02 -1.13 27.03
N THR A 145 0.86 -1.54 26.12
CA THR A 145 0.48 -2.35 24.95
C THR A 145 -0.23 -3.66 25.34
N SER A 146 0.13 -4.25 26.49
CA SER A 146 -0.47 -5.47 27.03
C SER A 146 -1.92 -5.32 27.49
N SER A 147 -2.37 -4.09 27.76
CA SER A 147 -3.75 -3.81 28.15
C SER A 147 -4.67 -3.51 26.96
N ILE A 148 -4.16 -3.54 25.74
CA ILE A 148 -4.94 -3.16 24.54
C ILE A 148 -5.06 -4.35 23.59
N ARG A 149 -6.30 -4.79 23.35
CA ARG A 149 -6.65 -5.76 22.32
C ARG A 149 -7.40 -5.06 21.21
N VAL A 150 -6.93 -5.24 19.97
CA VAL A 150 -7.59 -4.68 18.76
C VAL A 150 -8.01 -5.82 17.85
N THR A 151 -9.30 -5.86 17.55
CA THR A 151 -9.92 -6.82 16.62
C THR A 151 -10.32 -6.05 15.37
N PRO A 152 -9.72 -6.35 14.21
CA PRO A 152 -10.13 -5.73 12.97
C PRO A 152 -11.49 -6.28 12.54
N SER A 153 -12.38 -5.40 12.08
CA SER A 153 -13.60 -5.80 11.38
C SER A 153 -13.31 -6.04 9.89
N GLU A 154 -14.30 -6.59 9.17
CA GLU A 154 -14.28 -6.54 7.70
C GLU A 154 -14.11 -5.10 7.25
N ILE A 155 -13.39 -4.87 6.14
CA ILE A 155 -13.04 -3.53 5.68
C ILE A 155 -13.62 -3.24 4.29
N GLY A 156 -14.48 -2.25 4.20
CA GLY A 156 -15.14 -1.79 2.98
C GLY A 156 -14.33 -0.78 2.17
N GLY A 157 -13.06 -1.13 1.93
CA GLY A 157 -12.08 -0.30 1.25
C GLY A 157 -11.28 0.58 2.21
N GLY A 158 -10.07 0.89 1.81
CA GLY A 158 -9.17 1.76 2.57
C GLY A 158 -8.16 2.46 1.66
N PHE A 159 -7.58 1.71 0.73
CA PHE A 159 -6.61 2.16 -0.28
C PHE A 159 -5.41 2.92 0.30
N GLY A 160 -5.14 2.74 1.60
CA GLY A 160 -4.13 3.47 2.37
C GLY A 160 -4.71 4.49 3.37
N GLY A 161 -5.96 4.93 3.20
CA GLY A 161 -6.61 5.91 4.09
C GLY A 161 -6.88 5.41 5.51
N LYS A 162 -6.89 4.08 5.72
CA LYS A 162 -7.11 3.44 7.02
C LYS A 162 -5.81 2.87 7.64
N THR A 163 -4.67 3.47 7.29
CA THR A 163 -3.34 3.15 7.85
C THR A 163 -2.91 4.06 9.00
N VAL A 164 -3.81 4.86 9.52
CA VAL A 164 -3.62 5.73 10.69
C VAL A 164 -4.87 5.68 11.57
N VAL A 165 -4.80 6.20 12.78
CA VAL A 165 -5.95 6.28 13.70
C VAL A 165 -6.66 7.62 13.57
N TYR A 166 -7.99 7.60 13.70
CA TYR A 166 -8.84 8.81 13.79
C TYR A 166 -9.77 8.75 14.99
N LEU A 167 -10.69 7.79 15.01
CA LEU A 167 -11.72 7.66 16.05
C LEU A 167 -11.28 6.77 17.21
N GLU A 168 -10.35 5.84 16.99
CA GLU A 168 -9.99 4.79 17.94
C GLU A 168 -9.46 5.36 19.27
N PRO A 169 -8.54 6.33 19.29
CA PRO A 169 -8.10 6.95 20.55
C PRO A 169 -9.22 7.71 21.26
N LEU A 170 -10.10 8.40 20.51
CA LEU A 170 -11.22 9.16 21.07
C LEU A 170 -12.25 8.25 21.73
N ALA A 171 -12.68 7.20 21.02
CA ALA A 171 -13.64 6.23 21.54
C ALA A 171 -13.09 5.51 22.79
N THR A 172 -11.80 5.16 22.79
CA THR A 172 -11.12 4.53 23.93
C THR A 172 -11.07 5.49 25.14
N LEU A 173 -10.70 6.74 24.93
CA LEU A 173 -10.68 7.76 25.98
C LEU A 173 -12.08 8.01 26.54
N LEU A 174 -13.09 8.15 25.70
CA LEU A 174 -14.47 8.36 26.14
C LEU A 174 -14.97 7.13 26.91
N SER A 175 -14.70 5.92 26.44
CA SER A 175 -15.07 4.68 27.15
C SER A 175 -14.46 4.60 28.55
N SER A 176 -13.17 4.93 28.66
CA SER A 176 -12.49 5.01 29.97
C SER A 176 -13.14 6.03 30.92
N LYS A 177 -13.59 7.17 30.37
CA LYS A 177 -14.24 8.24 31.21
C LYS A 177 -15.64 7.89 31.66
N VAL A 178 -16.43 7.22 30.83
CA VAL A 178 -17.85 6.93 31.10
C VAL A 178 -18.07 5.52 31.68
N GLY A 179 -17.04 4.66 31.69
CA GLY A 179 -17.13 3.28 32.19
C GLY A 179 -18.10 2.40 31.38
N LYS A 180 -18.31 2.69 30.10
CA LYS A 180 -19.23 2.00 29.19
C LYS A 180 -18.59 1.87 27.80
N PRO A 181 -19.00 0.88 27.00
CA PRO A 181 -18.61 0.82 25.60
C PRO A 181 -19.04 2.08 24.85
N VAL A 182 -18.14 2.60 23.99
CA VAL A 182 -18.41 3.77 23.14
C VAL A 182 -18.26 3.37 21.67
N LYS A 183 -19.29 3.65 20.88
CA LYS A 183 -19.30 3.51 19.43
C LYS A 183 -19.20 4.88 18.78
N MET A 184 -18.32 5.01 17.79
CA MET A 184 -18.23 6.21 16.95
C MET A 184 -18.21 5.79 15.47
N THR A 185 -18.89 6.56 14.62
CA THR A 185 -18.89 6.36 13.16
C THR A 185 -18.87 7.73 12.50
N MET A 186 -17.96 7.95 11.56
CA MET A 186 -17.94 9.17 10.76
C MET A 186 -19.09 9.18 9.75
N THR A 187 -19.69 10.34 9.56
CA THR A 187 -20.50 10.62 8.38
C THR A 187 -19.63 10.69 7.13
N ARG A 188 -20.23 10.69 5.94
CA ARG A 188 -19.46 10.87 4.69
C ARG A 188 -18.77 12.24 4.64
N GLU A 189 -19.41 13.28 5.13
CA GLU A 189 -18.82 14.62 5.23
C GLU A 189 -17.58 14.62 6.15
N GLU A 190 -17.71 14.03 7.32
CA GLU A 190 -16.58 13.92 8.27
C GLU A 190 -15.40 13.11 7.70
N VAL A 191 -15.67 12.04 6.93
CA VAL A 191 -14.61 11.31 6.23
C VAL A 191 -13.82 12.23 5.31
N PHE A 192 -14.48 13.08 4.52
CA PHE A 192 -13.80 13.97 3.59
C PHE A 192 -13.12 15.18 4.26
N ARG A 193 -13.62 15.66 5.41
CA ARG A 193 -13.09 16.84 6.11
C ARG A 193 -12.05 16.49 7.17
N ALA A 194 -12.19 15.34 7.83
CA ALA A 194 -11.41 14.99 9.03
C ALA A 194 -10.43 13.84 8.80
N SER A 195 -10.54 13.06 7.73
CA SER A 195 -9.55 12.03 7.39
C SER A 195 -8.61 12.48 6.27
N GLY A 196 -7.48 11.77 6.11
CA GLY A 196 -6.41 12.21 5.23
C GLY A 196 -6.66 11.88 3.75
N PRO A 197 -6.64 12.88 2.84
CA PRO A 197 -6.51 12.66 1.40
C PRO A 197 -5.10 12.19 1.04
N THR A 198 -4.84 11.88 -0.24
CA THR A 198 -3.46 11.84 -0.73
C THR A 198 -2.87 13.23 -0.83
N SER A 199 -1.54 13.31 -0.92
CA SER A 199 -0.86 14.57 -1.22
C SER A 199 -1.25 15.08 -2.61
N GLY A 200 -1.42 16.39 -2.73
CA GLY A 200 -1.20 17.10 -3.98
C GLY A 200 0.20 17.72 -3.97
N GLY A 201 0.60 18.36 -5.05
CA GLY A 201 1.89 19.03 -5.05
C GLY A 201 2.28 19.62 -6.40
N SER A 202 3.48 20.18 -6.43
CA SER A 202 4.11 20.69 -7.64
C SER A 202 5.41 19.93 -7.92
N MET A 203 5.71 19.75 -9.21
CA MET A 203 6.87 18.99 -9.65
C MET A 203 7.54 19.71 -10.82
N ASP A 204 8.83 19.98 -10.68
CA ASP A 204 9.66 20.45 -11.79
C ASP A 204 10.45 19.27 -12.34
N PHE A 205 10.35 19.03 -13.64
CA PHE A 205 11.17 18.06 -14.34
C PHE A 205 11.96 18.72 -15.46
N LYS A 206 13.22 18.32 -15.58
CA LYS A 206 14.12 18.65 -16.70
C LYS A 206 14.67 17.35 -17.25
N ILE A 207 14.47 17.09 -18.55
CA ILE A 207 14.92 15.88 -19.25
C ILE A 207 15.81 16.25 -20.42
N GLY A 208 16.88 15.50 -20.61
CA GLY A 208 17.80 15.63 -21.75
C GLY A 208 17.90 14.32 -22.51
N ALA A 209 17.92 14.39 -23.85
CA ALA A 209 18.08 13.24 -24.71
C ALA A 209 18.89 13.55 -25.96
N THR A 210 19.46 12.50 -26.58
CA THR A 210 20.04 12.57 -27.92
C THR A 210 18.94 12.64 -28.97
N LYS A 211 19.27 13.10 -30.19
CA LYS A 211 18.36 13.06 -31.35
C LYS A 211 17.86 11.65 -31.69
N ALA A 212 18.63 10.61 -31.35
CA ALA A 212 18.21 9.23 -31.51
C ALA A 212 17.25 8.73 -30.42
N GLY A 213 16.84 9.59 -29.47
CA GLY A 213 15.87 9.27 -28.42
C GLY A 213 16.48 8.66 -27.16
N LYS A 214 17.81 8.49 -27.04
CA LYS A 214 18.39 7.99 -25.78
C LYS A 214 18.39 9.10 -24.74
N ILE A 215 17.70 8.87 -23.62
CA ILE A 215 17.66 9.80 -22.47
C ILE A 215 19.03 9.80 -21.81
N THR A 216 19.64 10.98 -21.69
CA THR A 216 20.96 11.17 -21.11
C THR A 216 20.94 11.65 -19.67
N ALA A 217 19.90 12.41 -19.31
CA ALA A 217 19.75 12.96 -17.96
C ALA A 217 18.31 13.28 -17.60
N VAL A 218 17.95 13.10 -16.31
CA VAL A 218 16.73 13.64 -15.72
C VAL A 218 17.05 14.32 -14.39
N LYS A 219 16.58 15.57 -14.23
CA LYS A 219 16.57 16.28 -12.96
C LYS A 219 15.12 16.58 -12.55
N GLY A 220 14.75 16.24 -11.30
CA GLY A 220 13.42 16.48 -10.77
C GLY A 220 13.45 17.16 -9.39
N ALA A 221 12.45 18.00 -9.11
CA ALA A 221 12.15 18.52 -7.77
C ALA A 221 10.66 18.30 -7.48
N VAL A 222 10.35 17.49 -6.45
CA VAL A 222 8.99 17.08 -6.08
C VAL A 222 8.64 17.73 -4.75
N ARG A 223 7.64 18.60 -4.74
CA ARG A 223 7.13 19.28 -3.54
C ARG A 223 5.74 18.75 -3.22
N LEU A 224 5.61 18.01 -2.12
CA LEU A 224 4.34 17.41 -1.71
C LEU A 224 3.80 18.07 -0.45
N LEU A 225 2.51 18.42 -0.47
CA LEU A 225 1.85 18.88 0.73
C LEU A 225 1.56 17.71 1.68
N ALA A 226 1.87 17.91 2.96
CA ALA A 226 1.65 16.95 4.05
C ALA A 226 0.29 17.13 4.75
N GLY A 227 -0.40 18.23 4.44
CA GLY A 227 -1.45 18.72 5.31
C GLY A 227 -0.85 19.32 6.59
N ALA A 228 -1.64 19.38 7.66
CA ALA A 228 -1.25 20.10 8.88
C ALA A 228 -0.13 19.43 9.69
N PHE A 229 0.29 18.22 9.37
CA PHE A 229 1.34 17.49 10.09
C PHE A 229 2.28 16.78 9.10
N PRO A 230 3.58 16.64 9.41
CA PRO A 230 4.56 15.98 8.56
C PRO A 230 4.17 14.56 8.13
N GLY A 231 4.66 14.10 6.99
CA GLY A 231 4.53 12.72 6.52
C GLY A 231 3.89 12.59 5.14
N ALA A 232 4.16 13.54 4.21
CA ALA A 232 3.89 13.33 2.79
C ALA A 232 4.76 12.18 2.24
N PRO A 233 4.29 11.42 1.24
CA PRO A 233 5.02 10.27 0.69
C PRO A 233 6.13 10.71 -0.30
N VAL A 234 6.99 11.64 0.13
CA VAL A 234 7.97 12.30 -0.74
C VAL A 234 9.08 11.35 -1.19
N ALA A 235 9.59 10.49 -0.30
CA ALA A 235 10.64 9.54 -0.66
C ALA A 235 10.14 8.51 -1.70
N PRO A 236 9.00 7.83 -1.51
CA PRO A 236 8.44 6.96 -2.54
C PRO A 236 8.15 7.68 -3.87
N ALA A 237 7.68 8.93 -3.84
CA ALA A 237 7.48 9.74 -5.04
C ALA A 237 8.78 9.90 -5.85
N CYS A 238 9.87 10.30 -5.18
CA CYS A 238 11.17 10.44 -5.82
C CYS A 238 11.74 9.10 -6.31
N MET A 239 11.57 8.02 -5.53
CA MET A 239 12.05 6.68 -5.89
C MET A 239 11.36 6.14 -7.16
N CYS A 240 10.06 6.41 -7.32
CA CYS A 240 9.25 5.87 -8.41
C CYS A 240 9.32 6.71 -9.69
N ALA A 241 9.63 8.00 -9.61
CA ALA A 241 9.45 8.97 -10.69
C ALA A 241 10.01 8.52 -12.04
N VAL A 242 11.24 7.97 -12.07
CA VAL A 242 11.91 7.53 -13.31
C VAL A 242 12.43 6.09 -13.23
N ALA A 243 11.95 5.32 -12.26
CA ALA A 243 12.36 3.93 -12.07
C ALA A 243 12.08 3.00 -13.27
N PRO A 244 11.05 3.26 -14.13
CA PRO A 244 10.85 2.49 -15.35
C PRO A 244 11.97 2.64 -16.39
N TYR A 245 12.91 3.56 -16.23
CA TYR A 245 13.88 3.90 -17.27
C TYR A 245 15.33 3.63 -16.87
N ASP A 246 16.11 3.19 -17.85
CA ASP A 246 17.57 3.03 -17.77
C ASP A 246 18.27 4.33 -18.14
N ILE A 247 18.32 5.27 -17.19
CA ILE A 247 18.88 6.61 -17.35
C ILE A 247 20.23 6.70 -16.63
N PRO A 248 21.32 7.04 -17.33
CA PRO A 248 22.65 7.04 -16.72
C PRO A 248 22.89 8.17 -15.71
N ASN A 249 22.17 9.29 -15.84
CA ASN A 249 22.38 10.45 -14.96
C ASN A 249 21.04 10.97 -14.46
N VAL A 250 20.80 10.82 -13.15
CA VAL A 250 19.54 11.19 -12.48
C VAL A 250 19.86 11.99 -11.23
N TYR A 251 19.11 13.06 -11.00
CA TYR A 251 19.03 13.77 -9.73
C TYR A 251 17.59 14.14 -9.44
N ILE A 252 17.02 13.57 -8.38
CA ILE A 252 15.66 13.87 -7.94
C ILE A 252 15.66 14.19 -6.47
N GLU A 253 15.16 15.37 -6.15
CA GLU A 253 14.95 15.83 -4.79
C GLU A 253 13.47 15.95 -4.45
N GLY A 254 13.14 15.88 -3.17
CA GLY A 254 11.75 15.94 -2.73
C GLY A 254 11.58 16.64 -1.38
N TYR A 255 10.49 17.38 -1.24
CA TYR A 255 10.14 18.18 -0.07
C TYR A 255 8.79 17.78 0.49
N ASP A 256 8.77 17.44 1.78
CA ASP A 256 7.57 17.23 2.59
C ASP A 256 7.20 18.57 3.24
N VAL A 257 6.05 19.15 2.88
CA VAL A 257 5.70 20.51 3.25
C VAL A 257 4.37 20.56 4.01
N VAL A 258 4.36 21.11 5.22
CA VAL A 258 3.13 21.28 5.99
C VAL A 258 2.32 22.48 5.53
N VAL A 259 1.00 22.31 5.45
CA VAL A 259 0.02 23.33 5.03
C VAL A 259 -1.27 23.20 5.85
N ASN A 260 -2.11 24.23 5.90
CA ASN A 260 -3.38 24.22 6.63
C ASN A 260 -4.49 23.44 5.91
N ARG A 261 -4.24 22.13 5.69
CA ARG A 261 -5.19 21.14 5.13
C ARG A 261 -5.19 19.88 6.00
N PRO A 262 -6.18 18.97 5.86
CA PRO A 262 -6.17 17.69 6.56
C PRO A 262 -4.82 16.97 6.39
N LYS A 263 -4.33 16.32 7.47
CA LYS A 263 -3.12 15.48 7.41
C LYS A 263 -3.28 14.41 6.35
N VAL A 264 -2.39 14.38 5.37
CA VAL A 264 -2.45 13.38 4.30
C VAL A 264 -2.31 11.96 4.85
N ALA A 265 -2.98 11.02 4.21
CA ALA A 265 -2.81 9.60 4.42
C ALA A 265 -2.28 8.94 3.14
N ALA A 266 -1.85 7.70 3.25
CA ALA A 266 -1.46 6.92 2.10
C ALA A 266 -2.63 6.77 1.10
N TYR A 267 -2.33 6.81 -0.18
CA TYR A 267 -3.26 6.41 -1.24
C TYR A 267 -2.51 5.52 -2.21
N ARG A 268 -3.01 4.34 -2.45
CA ARG A 268 -2.53 3.25 -3.33
C ARG A 268 -1.26 3.59 -4.10
N ALA A 269 -0.12 2.96 -3.73
CA ALA A 269 1.25 3.32 -4.13
C ALA A 269 1.62 4.79 -3.78
N PRO A 270 1.66 5.16 -2.46
CA PRO A 270 1.80 6.55 -2.02
C PRO A 270 2.95 7.29 -2.69
N GLY A 271 2.64 8.41 -3.35
CA GLY A 271 3.61 9.24 -4.06
C GLY A 271 3.90 8.82 -5.50
N ALA A 272 3.84 7.53 -5.83
CA ALA A 272 4.16 7.04 -7.17
C ALA A 272 3.24 7.60 -8.27
N PRO A 273 1.89 7.60 -8.16
CA PRO A 273 1.04 8.19 -9.19
C PRO A 273 1.28 9.69 -9.38
N ILE A 274 1.60 10.41 -8.30
CA ILE A 274 1.88 11.85 -8.35
C ILE A 274 3.12 12.11 -9.21
N SER A 275 4.25 11.49 -8.86
CA SER A 275 5.50 11.70 -9.59
C SER A 275 5.48 11.11 -10.99
N ALA A 276 4.77 9.99 -11.20
CA ALA A 276 4.58 9.40 -12.51
C ALA A 276 3.83 10.34 -13.47
N PHE A 277 2.83 11.07 -13.00
CA PHE A 277 2.14 12.06 -13.83
C PHE A 277 3.13 13.07 -14.44
N GLY A 278 3.99 13.68 -13.64
CA GLY A 278 4.98 14.64 -14.16
C GLY A 278 6.08 13.99 -15.02
N ALA A 279 6.62 12.85 -14.57
CA ALA A 279 7.69 12.15 -15.28
C ALA A 279 7.22 11.57 -16.63
N GLU A 280 6.06 10.93 -16.67
CA GLU A 280 5.50 10.34 -17.89
C GLU A 280 5.02 11.42 -18.88
N SER A 281 4.49 12.56 -18.38
CA SER A 281 4.11 13.69 -19.22
C SER A 281 5.31 14.31 -19.93
N ILE A 282 6.44 14.53 -19.23
CA ILE A 282 7.63 15.09 -19.90
C ILE A 282 8.28 14.08 -20.86
N VAL A 283 8.15 12.77 -20.61
CA VAL A 283 8.60 11.72 -21.55
C VAL A 283 7.74 11.72 -22.82
N ASP A 284 6.43 11.90 -22.71
CA ASP A 284 5.51 12.04 -23.85
C ASP A 284 5.82 13.30 -24.66
N GLU A 285 6.06 14.43 -24.02
CA GLU A 285 6.47 15.66 -24.69
C GLU A 285 7.81 15.49 -25.41
N LEU A 286 8.76 14.77 -24.81
CA LEU A 286 10.04 14.43 -25.42
C LEU A 286 9.86 13.56 -26.67
N ALA A 287 8.97 12.56 -26.62
CA ALA A 287 8.65 11.71 -27.76
C ALA A 287 8.11 12.53 -28.94
N LYS A 288 7.19 13.46 -28.63
CA LYS A 288 6.61 14.39 -29.61
C LYS A 288 7.68 15.31 -30.22
N GLU A 289 8.55 15.90 -29.41
CA GLU A 289 9.62 16.80 -29.86
C GLU A 289 10.62 16.08 -30.77
N LEU A 290 10.93 14.83 -30.47
CA LEU A 290 11.83 13.98 -31.25
C LEU A 290 11.14 13.35 -32.47
N ASN A 291 9.82 13.45 -32.60
CA ASN A 291 9.00 12.75 -33.57
C ASN A 291 9.24 11.21 -33.55
N ILE A 292 9.33 10.67 -32.33
CA ILE A 292 9.47 9.23 -32.05
C ILE A 292 8.13 8.75 -31.43
N ASP A 293 7.70 7.55 -31.82
CA ASP A 293 6.54 6.91 -31.20
C ASP A 293 6.73 6.81 -29.67
N PRO A 294 5.73 7.19 -28.86
CA PRO A 294 5.90 7.29 -27.40
C PRO A 294 6.18 5.94 -26.71
N LEU A 295 5.65 4.81 -27.22
CA LEU A 295 6.01 3.49 -26.70
C LEU A 295 7.41 3.06 -27.18
N GLN A 296 7.80 3.40 -28.40
CA GLN A 296 9.15 3.12 -28.89
C GLN A 296 10.22 3.92 -28.12
N LEU A 297 9.94 5.19 -27.77
CA LEU A 297 10.85 5.96 -26.93
C LEU A 297 11.02 5.31 -25.54
N ARG A 298 9.91 4.85 -24.94
CA ARG A 298 9.95 4.11 -23.66
C ARG A 298 10.75 2.82 -23.79
N LYS A 299 10.51 2.03 -24.82
CA LYS A 299 11.22 0.79 -25.08
C LYS A 299 12.73 1.01 -25.26
N LEU A 300 13.13 2.05 -26.01
CA LEU A 300 14.54 2.42 -26.20
C LEU A 300 15.26 2.69 -24.87
N ASN A 301 14.53 3.21 -23.88
CA ASN A 301 15.05 3.62 -22.58
C ASN A 301 14.57 2.74 -21.42
N ALA A 302 13.96 1.59 -21.70
CA ALA A 302 13.37 0.74 -20.69
C ALA A 302 14.40 0.21 -19.67
N ALA A 303 14.02 0.22 -18.41
CA ALA A 303 14.74 -0.52 -17.38
C ALA A 303 14.61 -2.02 -17.64
N LYS A 304 15.67 -2.76 -17.36
CA LYS A 304 15.79 -4.21 -17.55
C LYS A 304 16.68 -4.85 -16.49
N LYS A 305 16.85 -6.13 -16.55
CA LYS A 305 17.82 -6.84 -15.71
C LYS A 305 19.19 -6.17 -15.76
N GLY A 306 19.71 -5.80 -14.60
CA GLY A 306 20.99 -5.10 -14.44
C GLY A 306 20.91 -3.57 -14.42
N THR A 307 19.77 -2.95 -14.77
CA THR A 307 19.56 -1.51 -14.59
C THR A 307 19.66 -1.13 -13.13
N LYS A 308 20.47 -0.11 -12.83
CA LYS A 308 20.60 0.48 -11.50
C LYS A 308 19.63 1.64 -11.36
N ALA A 309 18.65 1.50 -10.46
CA ALA A 309 17.73 2.58 -10.13
C ALA A 309 18.41 3.68 -9.32
N ALA A 310 18.00 4.94 -9.51
CA ALA A 310 18.58 6.09 -8.80
C ALA A 310 18.41 6.00 -7.27
N TYR A 311 17.38 5.29 -6.79
CA TYR A 311 17.16 5.05 -5.36
C TYR A 311 17.98 3.90 -4.76
N GLY A 312 18.85 3.23 -5.53
CA GLY A 312 19.91 2.34 -5.05
C GLY A 312 19.92 0.92 -5.59
N PRO A 313 18.81 0.17 -5.72
CA PRO A 313 18.84 -1.23 -6.13
C PRO A 313 19.20 -1.41 -7.60
N THR A 314 19.77 -2.58 -7.90
CA THR A 314 19.91 -3.08 -9.28
C THR A 314 18.80 -4.10 -9.53
N PHE A 315 18.04 -3.91 -10.59
CA PHE A 315 16.93 -4.79 -10.91
C PHE A 315 17.42 -6.19 -11.29
N ARG A 316 16.73 -7.19 -10.77
CA ARG A 316 16.87 -8.59 -11.17
C ARG A 316 16.02 -8.83 -12.43
N ASP A 317 15.41 -10.00 -12.55
CA ASP A 317 14.48 -10.28 -13.64
C ASP A 317 13.19 -9.45 -13.41
N ILE A 318 12.83 -8.66 -14.41
CA ILE A 318 11.64 -7.79 -14.45
C ILE A 318 11.01 -7.88 -15.83
N GLY A 319 9.70 -7.85 -15.93
CA GLY A 319 8.92 -7.98 -17.17
C GLY A 319 8.51 -6.65 -17.81
N TYR A 320 9.27 -5.57 -17.61
CA TYR A 320 8.87 -4.26 -18.13
C TYR A 320 8.95 -4.17 -19.65
N GLU A 321 10.03 -4.69 -20.28
CA GLU A 321 10.17 -4.71 -21.74
C GLU A 321 9.03 -5.52 -22.38
N GLU A 322 8.63 -6.62 -21.76
CA GLU A 322 7.50 -7.45 -22.21
C GLU A 322 6.16 -6.70 -22.12
N THR A 323 5.94 -5.85 -21.08
CA THR A 323 4.72 -5.03 -21.02
C THR A 323 4.65 -4.01 -22.15
N LEU A 324 5.78 -3.43 -22.54
CA LEU A 324 5.88 -2.51 -23.67
C LEU A 324 5.64 -3.22 -25.02
N ASP A 325 6.20 -4.43 -25.19
CA ASP A 325 6.02 -5.22 -26.40
C ASP A 325 4.57 -5.64 -26.60
N LEU A 326 3.93 -6.12 -25.54
CA LEU A 326 2.51 -6.45 -25.56
C LEU A 326 1.62 -5.22 -25.83
N ALA A 327 1.97 -4.06 -25.27
CA ALA A 327 1.25 -2.81 -25.55
C ALA A 327 1.39 -2.37 -27.00
N LEU A 328 2.60 -2.43 -27.58
CA LEU A 328 2.87 -2.12 -28.99
C LEU A 328 2.14 -3.06 -29.95
N ASP A 329 2.02 -4.34 -29.59
CA ASP A 329 1.35 -5.35 -30.42
C ASP A 329 -0.17 -5.39 -30.25
N HIS A 330 -0.71 -4.74 -29.22
CA HIS A 330 -2.13 -4.76 -28.91
C HIS A 330 -2.97 -4.02 -29.96
N ASP A 331 -4.15 -4.57 -30.30
CA ASP A 331 -5.08 -3.99 -31.28
C ASP A 331 -5.55 -2.59 -30.89
N HIS A 332 -5.68 -2.30 -29.60
CA HIS A 332 -6.00 -0.96 -29.09
C HIS A 332 -4.97 0.07 -29.58
N TYR A 333 -3.68 -0.21 -29.43
CA TYR A 333 -2.62 0.72 -29.84
C TYR A 333 -2.55 0.93 -31.35
N LYS A 334 -2.83 -0.12 -32.13
CA LYS A 334 -2.84 -0.10 -33.61
C LYS A 334 -4.11 0.55 -34.20
N SER A 335 -5.17 0.70 -33.40
CA SER A 335 -6.44 1.26 -33.88
C SER A 335 -6.31 2.74 -34.25
N PRO A 336 -6.91 3.19 -35.36
CA PRO A 336 -6.90 4.60 -35.71
C PRO A 336 -7.73 5.44 -34.74
N LEU A 337 -7.37 6.71 -34.60
CA LEU A 337 -8.11 7.72 -33.86
C LEU A 337 -8.99 8.53 -34.80
N GLY A 338 -10.17 8.92 -34.34
CA GLY A 338 -11.08 9.84 -35.03
C GLY A 338 -10.80 11.31 -34.72
N PRO A 339 -11.63 12.23 -35.26
CA PRO A 339 -11.57 13.64 -34.90
C PRO A 339 -11.76 13.85 -33.39
N ASN A 340 -11.06 14.83 -32.82
CA ASN A 340 -11.09 15.19 -31.38
C ASN A 340 -10.71 14.05 -30.43
N GLN A 341 -10.11 12.97 -30.95
CA GLN A 341 -9.63 11.85 -30.16
C GLN A 341 -8.13 11.93 -29.93
N GLY A 342 -7.70 11.48 -28.76
CA GLY A 342 -6.29 11.42 -28.39
C GLY A 342 -5.95 10.10 -27.71
N ARG A 343 -4.71 9.66 -27.89
CA ARG A 343 -4.13 8.48 -27.21
C ARG A 343 -3.01 8.93 -26.30
N GLY A 344 -3.11 8.54 -25.01
CA GLY A 344 -2.04 8.64 -24.03
C GLY A 344 -1.47 7.28 -23.70
N VAL A 345 -0.17 7.23 -23.42
CA VAL A 345 0.52 6.05 -22.89
C VAL A 345 1.36 6.43 -21.68
N ALA A 346 1.46 5.54 -20.71
CA ALA A 346 2.28 5.76 -19.54
C ALA A 346 2.85 4.45 -19.00
N SER A 347 4.01 4.54 -18.36
CA SER A 347 4.63 3.45 -17.62
C SER A 347 4.34 3.59 -16.13
N GLY A 348 4.17 2.45 -15.44
CA GLY A 348 3.96 2.40 -14.02
C GLY A 348 5.06 1.61 -13.31
N PHE A 349 5.35 2.02 -12.08
CA PHE A 349 6.31 1.34 -11.22
C PHE A 349 5.89 1.42 -9.76
N TRP A 350 6.03 0.27 -9.07
CA TRP A 350 5.96 0.23 -7.61
C TRP A 350 6.95 -0.81 -7.08
N PHE A 351 7.74 -0.42 -6.08
CA PHE A 351 8.82 -1.25 -5.56
C PHE A 351 8.36 -2.40 -4.65
N ASN A 352 7.09 -2.48 -4.29
CA ASN A 352 6.49 -3.40 -3.31
C ASN A 352 7.30 -3.46 -2.00
N ILE A 353 6.65 -3.65 -0.88
CA ILE A 353 7.33 -3.74 0.41
C ILE A 353 7.19 -5.13 1.02
N GLY A 354 8.16 -5.50 1.86
CA GLY A 354 8.13 -6.69 2.69
C GLY A 354 7.59 -6.39 4.09
N GLY A 355 8.33 -6.76 5.10
CA GLY A 355 8.06 -6.50 6.51
C GLY A 355 7.56 -7.72 7.27
N GLU A 356 7.32 -7.53 8.55
CA GLU A 356 7.01 -8.57 9.52
C GLU A 356 5.65 -9.20 9.22
N SER A 357 5.61 -10.52 9.25
CA SER A 357 4.41 -11.33 9.09
C SER A 357 4.47 -12.54 9.99
N SER A 358 3.33 -12.91 10.55
CA SER A 358 3.12 -14.11 11.34
C SER A 358 1.87 -14.83 10.85
N ALA A 359 1.93 -16.15 10.77
CA ALA A 359 0.83 -17.01 10.36
C ALA A 359 0.80 -18.30 11.18
N THR A 360 -0.39 -18.86 11.33
CA THR A 360 -0.63 -20.16 11.95
C THR A 360 -1.53 -20.99 11.06
N VAL A 361 -1.22 -22.29 10.93
CA VAL A 361 -2.03 -23.27 10.20
C VAL A 361 -2.40 -24.39 11.19
N ASN A 362 -3.67 -24.45 11.58
CA ASN A 362 -4.20 -25.45 12.49
C ASN A 362 -4.92 -26.52 11.69
N ILE A 363 -4.61 -27.79 11.94
CA ILE A 363 -5.29 -28.92 11.33
C ILE A 363 -6.37 -29.42 12.28
N ASN A 364 -7.63 -29.48 11.79
CA ASN A 364 -8.77 -29.99 12.54
C ASN A 364 -8.84 -31.53 12.47
N GLU A 365 -9.59 -32.16 13.37
CA GLU A 365 -9.71 -33.61 13.51
C GLU A 365 -10.30 -34.29 12.28
N ASP A 366 -11.06 -33.55 11.46
CA ASP A 366 -11.68 -34.02 10.21
C ASP A 366 -10.78 -33.85 8.99
N GLY A 367 -9.60 -33.28 9.16
CA GLY A 367 -8.64 -33.02 8.07
C GLY A 367 -8.81 -31.67 7.39
N THR A 368 -9.75 -30.83 7.81
CA THR A 368 -9.82 -29.43 7.36
C THR A 368 -8.74 -28.59 8.05
N ALA A 369 -8.46 -27.39 7.51
CA ALA A 369 -7.45 -26.50 8.08
C ALA A 369 -7.99 -25.09 8.34
N VAL A 370 -7.46 -24.45 9.38
CA VAL A 370 -7.68 -23.01 9.66
C VAL A 370 -6.38 -22.27 9.51
N VAL A 371 -6.36 -21.27 8.62
CA VAL A 371 -5.23 -20.36 8.42
C VAL A 371 -5.51 -19.04 9.13
N ILE A 372 -4.66 -18.66 10.09
CA ILE A 372 -4.79 -17.41 10.83
C ILE A 372 -3.63 -16.50 10.43
N SER A 373 -3.94 -15.26 10.00
CA SER A 373 -2.96 -14.20 9.75
C SER A 373 -3.37 -12.91 10.46
N GLY A 374 -2.45 -11.97 10.62
CA GLY A 374 -2.73 -10.68 11.26
C GLY A 374 -2.92 -9.53 10.27
N ASN A 375 -3.21 -9.80 9.01
CA ASN A 375 -3.41 -8.77 7.99
C ASN A 375 -4.89 -8.66 7.60
N PRO A 376 -5.57 -7.51 7.87
CA PRO A 376 -6.92 -7.28 7.39
C PRO A 376 -7.05 -7.49 5.89
N ASP A 377 -8.13 -8.15 5.46
CA ASP A 377 -8.37 -8.49 4.07
C ASP A 377 -8.81 -7.27 3.26
N ILE A 378 -8.03 -6.92 2.26
CA ILE A 378 -8.39 -5.92 1.27
C ILE A 378 -8.13 -6.49 -0.12
N GLY A 379 -9.17 -6.60 -0.92
CA GLY A 379 -9.08 -7.13 -2.28
C GLY A 379 -8.94 -8.65 -2.37
N GLY A 380 -9.34 -9.40 -1.32
CA GLY A 380 -9.42 -10.85 -1.33
C GLY A 380 -8.12 -11.58 -0.95
N SER A 381 -7.23 -10.92 -0.22
CA SER A 381 -5.96 -11.53 0.22
C SER A 381 -6.16 -12.80 1.07
N ARG A 382 -7.23 -12.88 1.89
CA ARG A 382 -7.57 -14.10 2.66
C ARG A 382 -7.72 -15.33 1.77
N ALA A 383 -8.42 -15.18 0.66
CA ALA A 383 -8.61 -16.29 -0.28
C ALA A 383 -7.28 -16.76 -0.89
N SER A 384 -6.41 -15.82 -1.26
CA SER A 384 -5.07 -16.15 -1.79
C SER A 384 -4.21 -16.87 -0.74
N LEU A 385 -4.25 -16.45 0.53
CA LEU A 385 -3.54 -17.11 1.62
C LEU A 385 -4.06 -18.54 1.88
N ALA A 386 -5.39 -18.75 1.81
CA ALA A 386 -5.98 -20.07 1.91
C ALA A 386 -5.57 -20.99 0.76
N MET A 387 -5.51 -20.47 -0.48
CA MET A 387 -5.03 -21.22 -1.64
C MET A 387 -3.57 -21.66 -1.49
N MET A 388 -2.69 -20.79 -0.97
CA MET A 388 -1.30 -21.14 -0.72
C MET A 388 -1.15 -22.24 0.33
N ALA A 389 -1.93 -22.19 1.41
CA ALA A 389 -1.93 -23.24 2.42
C ALA A 389 -2.49 -24.56 1.88
N ALA A 390 -3.56 -24.52 1.09
CA ALA A 390 -4.16 -25.70 0.46
C ALA A 390 -3.16 -26.41 -0.48
N GLU A 391 -2.40 -25.63 -1.28
CA GLU A 391 -1.35 -26.16 -2.19
C GLU A 391 -0.25 -26.89 -1.39
N GLU A 392 0.26 -26.30 -0.29
CA GLU A 392 1.30 -26.93 0.55
C GLU A 392 0.78 -28.15 1.33
N LEU A 393 -0.47 -28.13 1.78
CA LEU A 393 -1.09 -29.22 2.50
C LEU A 393 -1.55 -30.36 1.57
N GLY A 394 -1.72 -30.11 0.27
CA GLY A 394 -2.27 -31.05 -0.70
C GLY A 394 -3.75 -31.37 -0.46
N ILE A 395 -4.55 -30.37 -0.07
CA ILE A 395 -6.01 -30.49 0.16
C ILE A 395 -6.79 -29.50 -0.69
N GLU A 396 -8.09 -29.70 -0.81
CA GLU A 396 -8.96 -28.78 -1.55
C GLU A 396 -9.01 -27.41 -0.86
N TYR A 397 -9.05 -26.35 -1.67
CA TYR A 397 -9.20 -24.98 -1.17
C TYR A 397 -10.44 -24.78 -0.26
N SER A 398 -11.55 -25.48 -0.56
CA SER A 398 -12.79 -25.45 0.23
C SER A 398 -12.62 -25.95 1.67
N ASP A 399 -11.57 -26.75 1.92
CA ASP A 399 -11.28 -27.32 3.22
C ASP A 399 -10.38 -26.43 4.06
N VAL A 400 -9.99 -25.26 3.54
CA VAL A 400 -9.16 -24.28 4.25
C VAL A 400 -9.97 -23.03 4.59
N ARG A 401 -10.10 -22.74 5.88
CA ARG A 401 -10.79 -21.55 6.41
C ARG A 401 -9.79 -20.46 6.79
N PRO A 402 -9.75 -19.33 6.08
CA PRO A 402 -8.90 -18.20 6.47
C PRO A 402 -9.58 -17.32 7.52
N ILE A 403 -8.82 -16.89 8.53
CA ILE A 403 -9.23 -16.00 9.63
C ILE A 403 -8.22 -14.87 9.78
N ILE A 404 -8.72 -13.66 10.03
CA ILE A 404 -7.88 -12.54 10.46
C ILE A 404 -7.87 -12.50 11.99
N GLY A 405 -6.70 -12.73 12.57
CA GLY A 405 -6.50 -12.71 14.01
C GLY A 405 -6.48 -11.28 14.59
N ASP A 406 -6.85 -11.15 15.86
CA ASP A 406 -6.66 -9.92 16.62
C ASP A 406 -5.24 -9.82 17.22
N THR A 407 -4.94 -8.71 17.89
CA THR A 407 -3.61 -8.47 18.45
C THR A 407 -3.23 -9.37 19.64
N ALA A 408 -4.13 -10.21 20.14
CA ALA A 408 -3.87 -11.16 21.20
C ALA A 408 -3.80 -12.62 20.68
N SER A 409 -4.35 -12.91 19.49
CA SER A 409 -4.47 -14.27 18.97
C SER A 409 -3.42 -14.66 17.93
N ILE A 410 -2.65 -13.70 17.42
CA ILE A 410 -1.58 -13.92 16.42
C ILE A 410 -0.37 -13.05 16.75
N GLY A 411 0.82 -13.44 16.30
CA GLY A 411 2.03 -12.64 16.39
C GLY A 411 1.94 -11.33 15.61
N TYR A 412 2.90 -10.44 15.82
CA TYR A 412 2.94 -9.14 15.15
C TYR A 412 2.90 -9.28 13.62
N ASN A 413 2.07 -8.46 13.00
CA ASN A 413 2.02 -8.28 11.56
C ASN A 413 2.08 -6.79 11.22
N PHE A 414 2.96 -6.41 10.31
CA PHE A 414 2.91 -5.08 9.72
C PHE A 414 1.60 -4.92 8.94
N LEU A 415 1.09 -3.71 8.83
CA LEU A 415 -0.24 -3.41 8.26
C LEU A 415 -0.41 -3.91 6.81
N THR A 416 -1.66 -4.05 6.37
CA THR A 416 -2.03 -4.25 4.97
C THR A 416 -1.84 -2.94 4.20
N GLY A 417 -0.70 -2.80 3.54
CA GLY A 417 -0.31 -1.60 2.79
C GLY A 417 1.02 -1.81 2.06
N GLY A 418 1.30 -1.04 1.01
CA GLY A 418 2.52 -1.14 0.22
C GLY A 418 2.60 -2.38 -0.68
N SER A 419 1.47 -3.05 -0.94
CA SER A 419 1.36 -4.26 -1.79
C SER A 419 2.17 -5.46 -1.26
N ARG A 420 2.08 -5.72 0.04
CA ARG A 420 2.91 -6.72 0.70
C ARG A 420 2.23 -8.04 1.06
N VAL A 421 0.90 -8.07 1.29
CA VAL A 421 0.24 -9.19 1.98
C VAL A 421 0.39 -10.51 1.22
N THR A 422 0.05 -10.54 -0.07
CA THR A 422 0.18 -11.76 -0.88
C THR A 422 1.60 -12.29 -0.90
N PHE A 423 2.60 -11.42 -0.93
CA PHE A 423 4.01 -11.80 -0.92
C PHE A 423 4.51 -12.15 0.50
N ALA A 424 4.56 -11.17 1.40
CA ALA A 424 5.22 -11.33 2.69
C ALA A 424 4.43 -12.22 3.66
N THR A 425 3.10 -12.02 3.74
CA THR A 425 2.25 -12.86 4.60
C THR A 425 1.99 -14.21 3.93
N GLY A 426 1.92 -14.24 2.58
CA GLY A 426 1.85 -15.50 1.83
C GLY A 426 3.01 -16.42 2.12
N LEU A 427 4.25 -15.90 2.14
CA LEU A 427 5.41 -16.68 2.54
C LEU A 427 5.32 -17.20 3.98
N ALA A 428 4.82 -16.38 4.92
CA ALA A 428 4.62 -16.84 6.30
C ALA A 428 3.58 -17.97 6.38
N VAL A 429 2.52 -17.92 5.57
CA VAL A 429 1.51 -18.97 5.47
C VAL A 429 2.09 -20.25 4.87
N VAL A 430 2.85 -20.14 3.78
CA VAL A 430 3.54 -21.27 3.15
C VAL A 430 4.47 -21.98 4.15
N GLU A 431 5.29 -21.23 4.87
CA GLU A 431 6.20 -21.81 5.86
C GLU A 431 5.47 -22.38 7.09
N ALA A 432 4.35 -21.80 7.50
CA ALA A 432 3.49 -22.36 8.54
C ALA A 432 2.80 -23.65 8.07
N ALA A 433 2.38 -23.73 6.81
CA ALA A 433 1.82 -24.97 6.23
C ALA A 433 2.89 -26.06 6.13
N LYS A 434 4.11 -25.73 5.71
CA LYS A 434 5.25 -26.68 5.72
C LYS A 434 5.59 -27.18 7.13
N ASP A 435 5.48 -26.32 8.14
CA ASP A 435 5.67 -26.74 9.54
C ASP A 435 4.57 -27.74 9.97
N ALA A 436 3.31 -27.51 9.57
CA ALA A 436 2.22 -28.47 9.80
C ALA A 436 2.48 -29.79 9.06
N VAL A 437 2.93 -29.75 7.80
CA VAL A 437 3.32 -30.92 7.01
C VAL A 437 4.43 -31.70 7.68
N ARG A 438 5.48 -31.02 8.20
CA ARG A 438 6.54 -31.68 8.96
C ARG A 438 6.00 -32.44 10.17
N GLN A 439 5.08 -31.83 10.94
CA GLN A 439 4.43 -32.48 12.06
C GLN A 439 3.58 -33.68 11.59
N LEU A 440 2.86 -33.59 10.46
CA LEU A 440 2.12 -34.72 9.88
C LEU A 440 3.05 -35.89 9.51
N CYS A 441 4.20 -35.62 8.89
CA CYS A 441 5.22 -36.62 8.61
C CYS A 441 5.77 -37.30 9.89
N GLU A 442 6.02 -36.52 10.96
CA GLU A 442 6.43 -37.05 12.26
C GLU A 442 5.34 -37.96 12.88
N ARG A 443 4.04 -37.67 12.66
CA ARG A 443 2.93 -38.53 13.11
C ARG A 443 2.87 -39.83 12.30
N ALA A 444 3.04 -39.78 10.98
CA ALA A 444 3.11 -40.97 10.14
C ALA A 444 4.30 -41.86 10.51
N ALA A 445 5.47 -41.27 10.74
CA ALA A 445 6.68 -41.98 11.20
C ALA A 445 6.43 -42.75 12.50
N LYS A 446 5.74 -42.15 13.47
CA LYS A 446 5.33 -42.82 14.71
C LYS A 446 4.37 -43.98 14.50
N ILE A 447 3.40 -43.81 13.56
CA ILE A 447 2.43 -44.89 13.25
C ILE A 447 3.13 -46.07 12.57
N TRP A 448 4.10 -45.80 11.71
CA TRP A 448 4.87 -46.82 10.98
C TRP A 448 6.09 -47.34 11.74
N GLU A 449 6.40 -46.73 12.89
CA GLU A 449 7.57 -47.07 13.71
C GLU A 449 8.91 -46.93 12.93
N VAL A 450 9.01 -45.84 12.13
CA VAL A 450 10.19 -45.49 11.33
C VAL A 450 10.72 -44.11 11.72
N ASP A 451 11.93 -43.78 11.25
CA ASP A 451 12.48 -42.42 11.40
C ASP A 451 11.71 -41.40 10.55
N ALA A 452 11.62 -40.17 11.02
CA ALA A 452 10.88 -39.10 10.32
C ALA A 452 11.43 -38.80 8.90
N ASP A 453 12.74 -38.95 8.69
CA ASP A 453 13.40 -38.82 7.38
C ASP A 453 12.98 -39.90 6.38
N GLY A 454 12.37 -40.98 6.85
CA GLY A 454 11.78 -42.04 6.03
C GLY A 454 10.39 -41.70 5.48
N VAL A 455 9.82 -40.51 5.79
CA VAL A 455 8.51 -40.10 5.37
C VAL A 455 8.59 -38.85 4.49
N VAL A 456 7.90 -38.89 3.38
CA VAL A 456 7.70 -37.73 2.49
C VAL A 456 6.22 -37.35 2.41
N TRP A 457 5.95 -36.06 2.18
CA TRP A 457 4.62 -35.55 1.94
C TRP A 457 4.40 -35.34 0.45
N ASP A 458 3.34 -35.92 -0.08
CA ASP A 458 2.98 -35.76 -1.49
C ASP A 458 1.48 -35.85 -1.66
N ASP A 459 0.89 -34.83 -2.28
CA ASP A 459 -0.53 -34.71 -2.62
C ASP A 459 -1.48 -35.09 -1.45
N GLY A 460 -1.29 -34.40 -0.30
CA GLY A 460 -2.12 -34.58 0.90
C GLY A 460 -1.92 -35.89 1.67
N HIS A 461 -0.84 -36.61 1.37
CA HIS A 461 -0.57 -37.92 1.97
C HIS A 461 0.90 -38.02 2.45
N ALA A 462 1.07 -38.62 3.61
CA ALA A 462 2.37 -39.15 4.02
C ALA A 462 2.63 -40.47 3.28
N LYS A 463 3.81 -40.59 2.68
CA LYS A 463 4.27 -41.79 1.91
C LYS A 463 5.67 -42.20 2.38
N PRO A 464 6.04 -43.49 2.29
CA PRO A 464 7.42 -43.90 2.48
C PRO A 464 8.37 -43.19 1.50
N ALA A 465 9.48 -42.67 1.98
CA ALA A 465 10.47 -41.96 1.15
C ALA A 465 11.12 -42.86 0.10
N SER A 466 11.21 -44.15 0.38
CA SER A 466 11.73 -45.20 -0.52
C SER A 466 11.24 -46.57 -0.10
N SER A 467 11.37 -47.57 -0.97
CA SER A 467 11.08 -48.97 -0.66
C SER A 467 11.95 -49.58 0.47
N ASN A 468 13.08 -48.95 0.78
CA ASN A 468 13.96 -49.39 1.87
C ASN A 468 13.39 -49.08 3.27
N VAL A 469 12.43 -48.13 3.37
CA VAL A 469 11.75 -47.76 4.63
C VAL A 469 10.73 -48.84 5.02
N GLY A 470 10.11 -49.49 4.03
CA GLY A 470 9.05 -50.50 4.19
C GLY A 470 7.91 -50.25 3.21
N GLU A 471 7.03 -51.24 3.09
CA GLU A 471 5.78 -51.14 2.32
C GLU A 471 4.66 -50.74 3.27
N PHE A 472 4.31 -49.45 3.29
CA PHE A 472 3.21 -48.89 4.08
C PHE A 472 2.16 -48.26 3.16
N GLU A 473 0.89 -48.42 3.51
CA GLU A 473 -0.19 -47.68 2.84
C GLU A 473 -0.07 -46.20 3.14
N PRO A 474 -0.20 -45.32 2.14
CA PRO A 474 -0.20 -43.85 2.34
C PRO A 474 -1.25 -43.43 3.36
N LEU A 475 -0.88 -42.51 4.25
CA LEU A 475 -1.77 -41.95 5.25
C LEU A 475 -2.20 -40.54 4.82
N SER A 476 -3.51 -40.34 4.58
CA SER A 476 -4.05 -39.02 4.24
C SER A 476 -3.96 -38.06 5.42
N LEU A 477 -3.96 -36.74 5.14
CA LEU A 477 -4.02 -35.69 6.15
C LEU A 477 -5.16 -35.93 7.14
N ALA A 478 -6.38 -36.25 6.67
CA ALA A 478 -7.53 -36.55 7.51
C ALA A 478 -7.31 -37.79 8.41
N SER A 479 -6.70 -38.85 7.87
CA SER A 479 -6.37 -40.04 8.65
C SER A 479 -5.36 -39.76 9.77
N LEU A 480 -4.34 -38.91 9.51
CA LEU A 480 -3.36 -38.49 10.50
C LEU A 480 -3.98 -37.56 11.55
N ALA A 481 -4.81 -36.61 11.11
CA ALA A 481 -5.52 -35.69 11.99
C ALA A 481 -6.43 -36.41 12.99
N ALA A 482 -7.21 -37.40 12.53
CA ALA A 482 -8.06 -38.23 13.39
C ALA A 482 -7.29 -39.01 14.47
N GLN A 483 -6.00 -39.27 14.25
CA GLN A 483 -5.11 -39.98 15.17
C GLN A 483 -4.21 -39.06 16.01
N ALA A 484 -4.36 -37.72 15.86
CA ALA A 484 -3.49 -36.73 16.49
C ALA A 484 -3.37 -36.94 18.01
N ALA A 485 -4.47 -37.18 18.71
CA ALA A 485 -4.48 -37.40 20.17
C ALA A 485 -3.61 -38.57 20.63
N LYS A 486 -3.46 -39.60 19.79
CA LYS A 486 -2.65 -40.80 20.09
C LYS A 486 -1.18 -40.68 19.66
N THR A 487 -0.88 -39.78 18.72
CA THR A 487 0.42 -39.64 18.09
C THR A 487 1.24 -38.45 18.58
N GLY A 488 0.66 -37.54 19.39
CA GLY A 488 1.36 -36.43 20.02
C GLY A 488 0.58 -35.13 20.17
N GLY A 489 -0.77 -35.16 20.04
CA GLY A 489 -1.66 -34.03 20.24
C GLY A 489 -1.91 -33.19 18.97
N PRO A 490 -2.51 -32.00 19.13
CA PRO A 490 -2.90 -31.13 18.01
C PRO A 490 -1.75 -30.84 17.05
N ILE A 491 -2.08 -30.66 15.77
CA ILE A 491 -1.14 -30.29 14.71
C ILE A 491 -1.34 -28.80 14.41
N CYS A 492 -0.32 -28.01 14.67
CA CYS A 492 -0.37 -26.56 14.53
C CYS A 492 0.96 -26.06 13.96
N GLY A 493 0.97 -25.75 12.68
CA GLY A 493 2.12 -25.12 12.04
C GLY A 493 2.15 -23.62 12.32
N HIS A 494 3.34 -23.09 12.51
CA HIS A 494 3.56 -21.68 12.83
C HIS A 494 4.78 -21.14 12.09
N ASN A 495 4.68 -19.88 11.62
CA ASN A 495 5.84 -19.13 11.14
C ASN A 495 5.72 -17.65 11.47
N ALA A 496 6.84 -17.02 11.78
CA ALA A 496 6.98 -15.58 11.92
C ALA A 496 8.30 -15.16 11.26
N GLN A 497 8.22 -14.18 10.36
CA GLN A 497 9.36 -13.72 9.57
C GLN A 497 9.29 -12.23 9.24
N ASN A 498 10.43 -11.67 8.89
CA ASN A 498 10.55 -10.32 8.32
C ASN A 498 11.14 -10.44 6.92
N VAL A 499 10.28 -10.35 5.92
CA VAL A 499 10.68 -10.47 4.51
C VAL A 499 11.19 -9.14 4.00
N GLN A 500 12.38 -9.18 3.40
CA GLN A 500 13.00 -8.01 2.76
C GLN A 500 12.94 -8.18 1.23
N GLY A 501 12.73 -7.06 0.51
CA GLY A 501 12.92 -7.01 -0.93
C GLY A 501 11.91 -7.83 -1.75
N ALA A 502 10.65 -7.45 -1.71
CA ALA A 502 9.69 -7.89 -2.72
C ALA A 502 10.14 -7.46 -4.13
N GLY A 503 9.80 -8.22 -5.16
CA GLY A 503 10.05 -7.83 -6.55
C GLY A 503 9.22 -6.60 -6.92
N PRO A 504 9.77 -5.63 -7.68
CA PRO A 504 9.02 -4.49 -8.16
C PRO A 504 7.99 -4.91 -9.22
N GLY A 505 6.86 -4.20 -9.27
CA GLY A 505 5.86 -4.32 -10.33
C GLY A 505 6.06 -3.22 -11.38
N PHE A 506 5.91 -3.60 -12.66
CA PHE A 506 5.94 -2.69 -13.80
C PHE A 506 4.67 -2.80 -14.61
N ALA A 507 4.27 -1.71 -15.24
CA ALA A 507 3.09 -1.67 -16.09
C ALA A 507 3.27 -0.74 -17.29
N THR A 508 2.51 -1.00 -18.36
CA THR A 508 2.30 -0.09 -19.49
C THR A 508 0.82 0.06 -19.72
N HIS A 509 0.32 1.30 -19.70
CA HIS A 509 -1.08 1.62 -19.90
C HIS A 509 -1.29 2.41 -21.18
N ILE A 510 -2.44 2.20 -21.83
CA ILE A 510 -2.90 2.91 -23.04
C ILE A 510 -4.30 3.43 -22.74
N CYS A 511 -4.56 4.69 -23.00
CA CYS A 511 -5.88 5.31 -22.83
C CYS A 511 -6.23 6.13 -24.07
N ASP A 512 -7.39 5.86 -24.66
CA ASP A 512 -7.98 6.69 -25.72
C ASP A 512 -9.10 7.53 -25.14
N VAL A 513 -9.08 8.80 -25.46
CA VAL A 513 -10.11 9.77 -25.05
C VAL A 513 -10.68 10.50 -26.27
N GLU A 514 -11.91 10.97 -26.11
CA GLU A 514 -12.53 11.96 -26.99
C GLU A 514 -12.85 13.21 -26.20
N VAL A 515 -12.55 14.37 -26.76
CA VAL A 515 -12.81 15.66 -26.14
C VAL A 515 -13.88 16.39 -26.94
N ASP A 516 -14.96 16.75 -26.29
CA ASP A 516 -15.97 17.64 -26.86
C ASP A 516 -15.37 19.06 -27.00
N PRO A 517 -15.19 19.58 -28.24
CA PRO A 517 -14.55 20.87 -28.43
C PRO A 517 -15.37 22.06 -27.95
N GLU A 518 -16.70 21.92 -27.75
CA GLU A 518 -17.56 22.99 -27.29
C GLU A 518 -17.55 23.10 -25.76
N THR A 519 -17.54 21.98 -25.06
CA THR A 519 -17.66 21.93 -23.59
C THR A 519 -16.36 21.59 -22.88
N GLY A 520 -15.39 21.02 -23.58
CA GLY A 520 -14.18 20.47 -22.99
C GLY A 520 -14.40 19.14 -22.24
N SER A 521 -15.59 18.55 -22.30
CA SER A 521 -15.90 17.27 -21.66
C SER A 521 -15.06 16.14 -22.25
N VAL A 522 -14.49 15.31 -21.39
CA VAL A 522 -13.62 14.19 -21.76
C VAL A 522 -14.38 12.87 -21.59
N THR A 523 -14.43 12.08 -22.66
CA THR A 523 -14.99 10.72 -22.65
C THR A 523 -13.86 9.71 -22.88
N ILE A 524 -13.72 8.71 -21.99
CA ILE A 524 -12.79 7.62 -22.18
C ILE A 524 -13.42 6.60 -23.14
N LEU A 525 -12.75 6.37 -24.26
CA LEU A 525 -13.20 5.44 -25.29
C LEU A 525 -12.72 4.01 -25.05
N ARG A 526 -11.44 3.88 -24.71
CA ARG A 526 -10.76 2.59 -24.47
C ARG A 526 -9.67 2.77 -23.44
N TYR A 527 -9.46 1.72 -22.64
CA TYR A 527 -8.36 1.63 -21.69
C TYR A 527 -7.76 0.23 -21.71
N THR A 528 -6.45 0.14 -21.81
CA THR A 528 -5.70 -1.12 -21.74
C THR A 528 -4.58 -0.99 -20.72
N ALA A 529 -4.51 -1.96 -19.82
CA ALA A 529 -3.43 -2.09 -18.83
C ALA A 529 -2.70 -3.40 -19.06
N VAL A 530 -1.38 -3.32 -19.23
CA VAL A 530 -0.47 -4.46 -19.32
C VAL A 530 0.47 -4.39 -18.15
N GLN A 531 0.50 -5.44 -17.30
CA GLN A 531 1.25 -5.38 -16.05
C GLN A 531 1.99 -6.68 -15.76
N ASP A 532 3.25 -6.54 -15.34
CA ASP A 532 4.00 -7.62 -14.70
C ASP A 532 3.55 -7.78 -13.24
N VAL A 533 3.00 -8.94 -12.92
CA VAL A 533 2.53 -9.31 -11.59
C VAL A 533 3.29 -10.51 -11.02
N GLY A 534 4.32 -11.02 -11.74
CA GLY A 534 4.92 -12.31 -11.45
C GLY A 534 3.90 -13.46 -11.54
N ARG A 535 3.94 -14.41 -10.62
CA ARG A 535 2.95 -15.51 -10.57
C ARG A 535 1.61 -15.00 -9.99
N ALA A 536 0.56 -15.01 -10.81
CA ALA A 536 -0.79 -14.69 -10.38
C ALA A 536 -1.39 -15.86 -9.58
N ILE A 537 -1.47 -15.72 -8.25
CA ILE A 537 -2.04 -16.77 -7.37
C ILE A 537 -3.53 -16.95 -7.68
N ARG A 538 -4.25 -15.85 -7.90
CA ARG A 538 -5.67 -15.85 -8.31
C ARG A 538 -5.88 -14.82 -9.42
N PRO A 539 -5.84 -15.21 -10.70
CA PRO A 539 -5.89 -14.30 -11.83
C PRO A 539 -7.06 -13.31 -11.80
N SER A 540 -8.29 -13.77 -11.50
CA SER A 540 -9.46 -12.88 -11.44
C SER A 540 -9.35 -11.76 -10.39
N TYR A 541 -8.64 -12.00 -9.28
CA TYR A 541 -8.40 -10.97 -8.27
C TYR A 541 -7.32 -9.99 -8.71
N VAL A 542 -6.30 -10.48 -9.41
CA VAL A 542 -5.26 -9.64 -10.02
C VAL A 542 -5.90 -8.69 -11.03
N GLU A 543 -6.73 -9.20 -11.95
CA GLU A 543 -7.47 -8.39 -12.92
C GLU A 543 -8.34 -7.32 -12.23
N GLY A 544 -9.11 -7.72 -11.20
CA GLY A 544 -9.90 -6.79 -10.41
C GLY A 544 -9.07 -5.69 -9.72
N GLN A 545 -7.86 -6.03 -9.24
CA GLN A 545 -6.95 -5.04 -8.65
C GLN A 545 -6.37 -4.08 -9.70
N ILE A 546 -6.05 -4.55 -10.90
CA ILE A 546 -5.56 -3.72 -12.00
C ILE A 546 -6.67 -2.76 -12.47
N GLN A 547 -7.88 -3.28 -12.72
CA GLN A 547 -9.04 -2.47 -13.09
C GLN A 547 -9.37 -1.41 -12.04
N GLY A 548 -9.41 -1.80 -10.75
CA GLY A 548 -9.65 -0.87 -9.66
C GLY A 548 -8.58 0.21 -9.53
N GLY A 549 -7.31 -0.10 -9.82
CA GLY A 549 -6.22 0.87 -9.87
C GLY A 549 -6.35 1.86 -11.02
N ALA A 550 -6.69 1.36 -12.21
CA ALA A 550 -6.91 2.19 -13.39
C ALA A 550 -8.07 3.17 -13.18
N VAL A 551 -9.20 2.71 -12.65
CA VAL A 551 -10.38 3.55 -12.34
C VAL A 551 -10.03 4.65 -11.34
N GLN A 552 -9.21 4.37 -10.33
CA GLN A 552 -8.75 5.40 -9.39
C GLN A 552 -7.86 6.45 -10.06
N GLY A 553 -6.98 6.03 -10.98
CA GLY A 553 -6.16 6.94 -11.79
C GLY A 553 -7.01 7.84 -12.69
N ILE A 554 -8.01 7.27 -13.34
CA ILE A 554 -9.01 8.01 -14.14
C ILE A 554 -9.74 9.05 -13.30
N GLY A 555 -10.27 8.66 -12.12
CA GLY A 555 -10.97 9.56 -11.23
C GLY A 555 -10.08 10.65 -10.61
N TRP A 556 -8.76 10.49 -10.66
CA TRP A 556 -7.84 11.56 -10.26
C TRP A 556 -7.56 12.54 -11.41
N ALA A 557 -7.62 12.05 -12.65
CA ALA A 557 -7.36 12.85 -13.85
C ALA A 557 -8.58 13.69 -14.28
N LEU A 558 -9.82 13.22 -14.03
CA LEU A 558 -11.10 13.81 -14.43
C LEU A 558 -11.90 14.28 -13.21
#